data_1b05e9f2ec82b138ba07c2a0ddf3fe38
#
_entry.id   1b05e9f2ec82b138ba07c2a0ddf3fe38
#
_cell.length_a   1.000
_cell.length_b   1.000
_cell.length_c   1.000
_cell.angle_alpha   90.00
_cell.angle_beta   90.00
_cell.angle_gamma   90.00
#
_symmetry.space_group_name_H-M   'P 1'
#
loop_
_entity.id
_entity.type
_entity.pdbx_description
1 polymer ?
#
loop_
_entity_poly.entity_id
_entity_poly.type
_entity_poly.pdbx_seq_one_letter_code
_entity_poly.pdbx_strand_id
1 'polypeptide(L)'
;MELNKEVIQSIGRLLEKKTVATAESVTAGQLQFMLSQIQNASDNFRGGITAYTLEEKVNLLGIDEEEARKCDCVSSQIAEDMALQASHLFNTDFGIGVTGYATPVKESNFQLYAHFAISYKMQIIVSEKTELKQSLTGSKAQQEYSEIIARAFENMLASKKDSV
;
A
#
# COMPACT_ATOMS: atom_id res chain seq x y z
N MET A 1 3.14 -10.87 -14.72
CA MET A 1 2.52 -10.90 -13.37
C MET A 1 1.23 -11.70 -13.46
N GLU A 2 1.16 -12.81 -12.77
CA GLU A 2 -0.09 -13.58 -12.66
C GLU A 2 -0.85 -13.01 -11.45
N LEU A 3 -1.99 -12.38 -11.72
CA LEU A 3 -2.81 -11.75 -10.68
C LEU A 3 -3.61 -12.82 -9.92
N ASN A 4 -3.68 -12.70 -8.62
CA ASN A 4 -4.61 -13.50 -7.83
C ASN A 4 -6.05 -13.01 -8.04
N LYS A 5 -6.71 -13.56 -9.06
CA LYS A 5 -8.05 -13.14 -9.47
C LYS A 5 -9.10 -13.27 -8.37
N GLU A 6 -8.97 -14.28 -7.52
CA GLU A 6 -9.93 -14.51 -6.42
C GLU A 6 -9.90 -13.36 -5.41
N VAL A 7 -8.70 -12.97 -4.94
CA VAL A 7 -8.52 -11.86 -4.01
C VAL A 7 -9.01 -10.55 -4.62
N ILE A 8 -8.65 -10.27 -5.87
CA ILE A 8 -9.06 -9.05 -6.57
C ILE A 8 -10.58 -8.96 -6.69
N GLN A 9 -11.25 -10.02 -7.12
CA GLN A 9 -12.70 -10.03 -7.24
C GLN A 9 -13.40 -9.97 -5.87
N SER A 10 -12.82 -10.58 -4.85
CA SER A 10 -13.31 -10.49 -3.47
C SER A 10 -13.26 -9.06 -2.94
N ILE A 11 -12.14 -8.34 -3.14
CA ILE A 11 -12.01 -6.92 -2.78
C ILE A 11 -13.13 -6.09 -3.44
N GLY A 12 -13.36 -6.27 -4.74
CA GLY A 12 -14.41 -5.54 -5.46
C GLY A 12 -15.80 -5.75 -4.86
N ARG A 13 -16.14 -6.99 -4.49
CA ARG A 13 -17.41 -7.30 -3.82
C ARG A 13 -17.52 -6.72 -2.41
N LEU A 14 -16.42 -6.75 -1.65
CA LEU A 14 -16.39 -6.31 -0.25
C LEU A 14 -16.37 -4.79 -0.10
N LEU A 15 -15.84 -4.06 -1.07
CA LEU A 15 -15.85 -2.60 -1.07
C LEU A 15 -17.27 -2.03 -1.16
N GLU A 16 -18.16 -2.69 -1.86
CA GLU A 16 -19.52 -2.20 -2.11
C GLU A 16 -19.53 -0.80 -2.75
N LYS A 17 -19.93 0.22 -1.99
CA LYS A 17 -19.95 1.64 -2.42
C LYS A 17 -18.77 2.45 -1.89
N LYS A 18 -17.83 1.81 -1.15
CA LYS A 18 -16.67 2.49 -0.58
C LYS A 18 -15.56 2.64 -1.61
N THR A 19 -14.78 3.68 -1.43
CA THR A 19 -13.70 4.04 -2.35
C THR A 19 -12.31 3.82 -1.73
N VAL A 20 -11.33 3.55 -2.58
CA VAL A 20 -9.93 3.31 -2.18
C VAL A 20 -8.95 4.04 -3.10
N ALA A 21 -7.86 4.51 -2.53
CA ALA A 21 -6.69 5.02 -3.23
C ALA A 21 -5.41 4.49 -2.62
N THR A 22 -4.30 4.58 -3.37
CA THR A 22 -2.99 4.10 -2.91
C THR A 22 -1.91 5.16 -3.01
N ALA A 23 -0.94 5.10 -2.09
CA ALA A 23 0.34 5.76 -2.20
C ALA A 23 1.45 4.70 -2.11
N GLU A 24 2.17 4.52 -3.21
CA GLU A 24 3.13 3.44 -3.38
C GLU A 24 4.56 3.96 -3.48
N SER A 25 5.48 3.20 -2.91
CA SER A 25 6.91 3.36 -3.12
C SER A 25 7.50 2.04 -3.62
N VAL A 26 7.77 1.10 -2.74
CA VAL A 26 8.42 -0.17 -3.07
C VAL A 26 7.67 -1.01 -4.09
N THR A 27 6.36 -0.97 -4.14
CA THR A 27 5.51 -1.70 -5.09
C THR A 27 5.41 -1.06 -6.47
N ALA A 28 5.86 0.18 -6.60
CA ALA A 28 6.05 0.90 -7.86
C ALA A 28 4.83 0.89 -8.82
N GLY A 29 3.62 1.00 -8.28
CA GLY A 29 2.37 1.03 -9.05
C GLY A 29 1.72 -0.33 -9.27
N GLN A 30 2.29 -1.42 -8.77
CA GLN A 30 1.69 -2.75 -8.95
C GLN A 30 0.39 -2.92 -8.15
N LEU A 31 0.30 -2.34 -6.96
CA LEU A 31 -0.93 -2.37 -6.17
C LEU A 31 -2.05 -1.57 -6.85
N GLN A 32 -1.74 -0.41 -7.43
CA GLN A 32 -2.67 0.36 -8.26
C GLN A 32 -3.20 -0.47 -9.41
N PHE A 33 -2.29 -1.15 -10.12
CA PHE A 33 -2.65 -2.02 -11.22
C PHE A 33 -3.60 -3.14 -10.76
N MET A 34 -3.30 -3.80 -9.63
CA MET A 34 -4.17 -4.84 -9.06
C MET A 34 -5.57 -4.31 -8.73
N LEU A 35 -5.66 -3.16 -8.07
CA LEU A 35 -6.95 -2.55 -7.70
C LEU A 35 -7.74 -2.06 -8.92
N SER A 36 -7.08 -1.70 -10.00
CA SER A 36 -7.75 -1.35 -11.26
C SER A 36 -8.46 -2.54 -11.94
N GLN A 37 -8.17 -3.77 -11.49
CA GLN A 37 -8.76 -5.00 -12.04
C GLN A 37 -9.96 -5.53 -11.21
N ILE A 38 -10.35 -4.84 -10.15
CA ILE A 38 -11.56 -5.21 -9.39
C ILE A 38 -12.82 -4.99 -10.23
N GLN A 39 -13.86 -5.76 -9.95
CA GLN A 39 -15.16 -5.53 -10.57
C GLN A 39 -15.67 -4.12 -10.21
N ASN A 40 -16.16 -3.37 -11.19
CA ASN A 40 -16.61 -1.97 -11.04
C ASN A 40 -15.49 -1.04 -10.50
N ALA A 41 -14.26 -1.22 -10.97
CA ALA A 41 -13.13 -0.42 -10.53
C ALA A 41 -13.38 1.10 -10.63
N SER A 42 -14.08 1.56 -11.67
CA SER A 42 -14.45 2.97 -11.86
C SER A 42 -15.27 3.57 -10.71
N ASP A 43 -16.01 2.74 -9.99
CA ASP A 43 -16.85 3.19 -8.88
C ASP A 43 -16.08 3.20 -7.55
N ASN A 44 -15.13 2.27 -7.39
CA ASN A 44 -14.46 2.02 -6.12
C ASN A 44 -12.99 2.49 -6.07
N PHE A 45 -12.22 2.29 -7.15
CA PHE A 45 -10.82 2.68 -7.20
C PHE A 45 -10.67 4.08 -7.80
N ARG A 46 -10.22 5.05 -7.00
CA ARG A 46 -10.06 6.45 -7.43
C ARG A 46 -8.71 6.75 -8.05
N GLY A 47 -7.75 5.88 -7.86
CA GLY A 47 -6.41 6.05 -8.37
C GLY A 47 -5.33 5.86 -7.31
N GLY A 48 -4.12 6.17 -7.69
CA GLY A 48 -2.98 6.07 -6.80
C GLY A 48 -1.82 6.91 -7.29
N ILE A 49 -0.86 7.11 -6.40
CA ILE A 49 0.36 7.82 -6.67
C ILE A 49 1.57 6.95 -6.34
N THR A 50 2.59 6.97 -7.19
CA THR A 50 3.90 6.37 -6.89
C THR A 50 4.86 7.49 -6.51
N ALA A 51 5.19 7.60 -5.23
CA ALA A 51 6.19 8.51 -4.67
C ALA A 51 7.43 7.71 -4.29
N TYR A 52 8.32 7.48 -5.25
CA TYR A 52 9.41 6.51 -5.14
C TYR A 52 10.60 7.07 -4.34
N THR A 53 10.90 8.35 -4.48
CA THR A 53 12.03 9.00 -3.81
C THR A 53 11.57 9.76 -2.56
N LEU A 54 12.53 10.15 -1.71
CA LEU A 54 12.30 11.06 -0.59
C LEU A 54 11.65 12.37 -1.07
N GLU A 55 12.22 12.96 -2.11
CA GLU A 55 11.76 14.23 -2.66
C GLU A 55 10.27 14.17 -3.06
N GLU A 56 9.87 13.10 -3.76
CA GLU A 56 8.48 12.93 -4.18
C GLU A 56 7.53 12.64 -3.00
N LYS A 57 7.99 11.93 -1.99
CA LYS A 57 7.21 11.74 -0.75
C LYS A 57 6.95 13.07 -0.05
N VAL A 58 7.94 13.94 0.01
CA VAL A 58 7.80 15.28 0.60
C VAL A 58 6.90 16.17 -0.27
N ASN A 59 7.22 16.30 -1.56
CA ASN A 59 6.54 17.23 -2.46
C ASN A 59 5.09 16.86 -2.76
N LEU A 60 4.81 15.57 -2.96
CA LEU A 60 3.48 15.10 -3.39
C LEU A 60 2.60 14.64 -2.24
N LEU A 61 3.20 14.07 -1.18
CA LEU A 61 2.47 13.50 -0.06
C LEU A 61 2.62 14.28 1.24
N GLY A 62 3.42 15.36 1.25
CA GLY A 62 3.62 16.17 2.45
C GLY A 62 4.27 15.41 3.61
N ILE A 63 5.04 14.35 3.31
CA ILE A 63 5.77 13.59 4.33
C ILE A 63 6.83 14.49 4.96
N ASP A 64 6.98 14.41 6.28
CA ASP A 64 8.01 15.14 7.00
C ASP A 64 9.40 14.69 6.54
N GLU A 65 10.19 15.64 5.99
CA GLU A 65 11.49 15.34 5.41
C GLU A 65 12.50 14.88 6.45
N GLU A 66 12.49 15.49 7.64
CA GLU A 66 13.42 15.15 8.72
C GLU A 66 13.16 13.73 9.23
N GLU A 67 11.91 13.36 9.46
CA GLU A 67 11.54 12.01 9.87
C GLU A 67 11.84 10.98 8.79
N ALA A 68 11.56 11.31 7.53
CA ALA A 68 11.85 10.42 6.42
C ALA A 68 13.36 10.15 6.25
N ARG A 69 14.20 11.16 6.44
CA ARG A 69 15.66 11.01 6.39
C ARG A 69 16.20 10.12 7.53
N LYS A 70 15.64 10.19 8.72
CA LYS A 70 16.08 9.37 9.87
C LYS A 70 15.89 7.87 9.64
N CYS A 71 14.90 7.47 8.86
CA CYS A 71 14.54 6.06 8.63
C CYS A 71 14.71 5.59 7.18
N ASP A 72 15.45 6.33 6.35
CA ASP A 72 15.58 6.05 4.91
C ASP A 72 14.20 5.91 4.21
N CYS A 73 13.24 6.71 4.62
CA CYS A 73 11.85 6.65 4.15
C CYS A 73 11.11 5.33 4.42
N VAL A 74 11.65 4.44 5.26
CA VAL A 74 11.07 3.11 5.50
C VAL A 74 10.79 2.91 6.98
N SER A 75 9.55 3.15 7.37
CA SER A 75 9.04 2.91 8.72
C SER A 75 7.52 2.75 8.70
N SER A 76 6.95 2.29 9.81
CA SER A 76 5.49 2.24 9.99
C SER A 76 4.87 3.63 9.89
N GLN A 77 5.47 4.64 10.50
CA GLN A 77 4.97 6.01 10.45
C GLN A 77 4.91 6.55 9.01
N ILE A 78 5.94 6.33 8.20
CA ILE A 78 5.94 6.75 6.80
C ILE A 78 4.83 6.04 6.01
N ALA A 79 4.63 4.74 6.22
CA ALA A 79 3.54 4.01 5.57
C ALA A 79 2.15 4.53 5.99
N GLU A 80 1.97 4.85 7.27
CA GLU A 80 0.74 5.42 7.82
C GLU A 80 0.45 6.80 7.22
N ASP A 81 1.43 7.68 7.19
CA ASP A 81 1.30 9.01 6.58
C ASP A 81 0.98 8.89 5.08
N MET A 82 1.63 7.99 4.37
CA MET A 82 1.32 7.71 2.96
C MET A 82 -0.12 7.23 2.77
N ALA A 83 -0.64 6.36 3.64
CA ALA A 83 -2.02 5.89 3.59
C ALA A 83 -3.03 7.02 3.82
N LEU A 84 -2.79 7.87 4.81
CA LEU A 84 -3.63 9.03 5.09
C LEU A 84 -3.62 10.03 3.93
N GLN A 85 -2.44 10.30 3.38
CA GLN A 85 -2.31 11.22 2.26
C GLN A 85 -2.94 10.68 0.97
N ALA A 86 -2.90 9.37 0.72
CA ALA A 86 -3.64 8.75 -0.38
C ALA A 86 -5.15 9.01 -0.25
N SER A 87 -5.73 8.76 0.92
CA SER A 87 -7.14 9.06 1.18
C SER A 87 -7.47 10.54 0.99
N HIS A 88 -6.61 11.43 1.48
CA HIS A 88 -6.80 12.87 1.37
C HIS A 88 -6.76 13.35 -0.08
N LEU A 89 -5.72 12.98 -0.84
CA LEU A 89 -5.52 13.39 -2.23
C LEU A 89 -6.67 12.98 -3.15
N PHE A 90 -7.16 11.76 -2.98
CA PHE A 90 -8.19 11.19 -3.84
C PHE A 90 -9.61 11.28 -3.23
N ASN A 91 -9.73 11.83 -2.03
CA ASN A 91 -10.99 11.93 -1.28
C ASN A 91 -11.70 10.57 -1.21
N THR A 92 -11.02 9.57 -0.65
CA THR A 92 -11.51 8.19 -0.55
C THR A 92 -11.78 7.75 0.88
N ASP A 93 -12.62 6.72 1.02
CA ASP A 93 -12.90 6.09 2.33
C ASP A 93 -11.67 5.37 2.86
N PHE A 94 -10.96 4.63 1.99
CA PHE A 94 -9.74 3.89 2.31
C PHE A 94 -8.53 4.49 1.61
N GLY A 95 -7.41 4.53 2.32
CA GLY A 95 -6.08 4.78 1.77
C GLY A 95 -5.14 3.64 2.09
N ILE A 96 -4.29 3.26 1.16
CA ILE A 96 -3.25 2.24 1.37
C ILE A 96 -1.90 2.89 1.10
N GLY A 97 -1.01 2.85 2.08
CA GLY A 97 0.36 3.34 1.97
C GLY A 97 1.36 2.21 2.09
N VAL A 98 2.43 2.23 1.28
CA VAL A 98 3.48 1.22 1.35
C VAL A 98 4.86 1.79 1.02
N THR A 99 5.83 1.44 1.86
CA THR A 99 7.25 1.77 1.67
C THR A 99 8.12 0.58 2.11
N GLY A 100 9.29 0.40 1.51
CA GLY A 100 10.14 -0.74 1.82
C GLY A 100 11.30 -0.92 0.86
N TYR A 101 11.90 -2.09 0.89
CA TYR A 101 13.06 -2.48 0.07
C TYR A 101 12.73 -3.69 -0.80
N ALA A 102 12.89 -3.54 -2.12
CA ALA A 102 12.73 -4.61 -3.09
C ALA A 102 14.05 -5.29 -3.46
N THR A 103 15.18 -4.70 -3.08
CA THR A 103 16.52 -5.24 -3.28
C THR A 103 17.29 -5.19 -1.96
N PRO A 104 18.21 -6.15 -1.72
CA PRO A 104 19.07 -6.08 -0.55
C PRO A 104 20.01 -4.88 -0.64
N VAL A 105 19.90 -3.96 0.29
CA VAL A 105 20.73 -2.76 0.38
C VAL A 105 21.31 -2.61 1.79
N LYS A 106 22.35 -1.82 1.93
CA LYS A 106 23.03 -1.60 3.21
C LYS A 106 22.09 -0.99 4.26
N GLU A 107 21.24 -0.07 3.84
CA GLU A 107 20.27 0.65 4.68
C GLU A 107 19.27 -0.30 5.35
N SER A 108 18.97 -1.43 4.73
CA SER A 108 18.10 -2.48 5.28
C SER A 108 18.85 -3.64 5.95
N ASN A 109 20.18 -3.53 6.16
CA ASN A 109 21.03 -4.66 6.54
C ASN A 109 20.89 -5.86 5.57
N PHE A 110 20.73 -5.57 4.28
CA PHE A 110 20.51 -6.54 3.21
C PHE A 110 19.26 -7.40 3.35
N GLN A 111 18.29 -6.94 4.14
CA GLN A 111 17.00 -7.62 4.30
C GLN A 111 15.95 -7.01 3.37
N LEU A 112 14.96 -7.83 2.98
CA LEU A 112 13.79 -7.40 2.22
C LEU A 112 12.60 -7.31 3.15
N TYR A 113 12.12 -6.09 3.39
CA TYR A 113 10.91 -5.84 4.16
C TYR A 113 10.19 -4.59 3.67
N ALA A 114 8.91 -4.53 3.96
CA ALA A 114 8.09 -3.36 3.73
C ALA A 114 7.19 -3.09 4.94
N HIS A 115 6.91 -1.82 5.16
CA HIS A 115 5.83 -1.36 6.02
C HIS A 115 4.65 -0.94 5.16
N PHE A 116 3.46 -1.36 5.53
CA PHE A 116 2.24 -0.88 4.90
C PHE A 116 1.17 -0.54 5.94
N ALA A 117 0.31 0.37 5.57
CA ALA A 117 -0.81 0.78 6.39
C ALA A 117 -2.08 0.94 5.56
N ILE A 118 -3.20 0.74 6.20
CA ILE A 118 -4.53 0.98 5.63
C ILE A 118 -5.26 1.96 6.55
N SER A 119 -5.74 3.05 5.97
CA SER A 119 -6.61 4.01 6.64
C SER A 119 -8.07 3.81 6.24
N TYR A 120 -8.97 4.11 7.15
CA TYR A 120 -10.40 4.21 6.89
C TYR A 120 -10.94 5.48 7.53
N LYS A 121 -11.58 6.34 6.74
CA LYS A 121 -12.09 7.64 7.19
C LYS A 121 -11.05 8.43 7.98
N MET A 122 -9.86 8.54 7.42
CA MET A 122 -8.70 9.24 7.97
C MET A 122 -8.20 8.71 9.32
N GLN A 123 -8.44 7.45 9.63
CA GLN A 123 -7.89 6.76 10.80
C GLN A 123 -7.12 5.51 10.35
N ILE A 124 -5.93 5.29 10.88
CA ILE A 124 -5.17 4.07 10.62
C ILE A 124 -5.85 2.89 11.30
N ILE A 125 -6.17 1.88 10.52
CA ILE A 125 -6.85 0.65 10.99
C ILE A 125 -5.99 -0.61 10.81
N VAL A 126 -4.97 -0.56 9.94
CA VAL A 126 -3.94 -1.58 9.79
C VAL A 126 -2.60 -0.87 9.68
N SER A 127 -1.60 -1.36 10.39
CA SER A 127 -0.21 -0.92 10.28
C SER A 127 0.68 -2.14 10.54
N GLU A 128 1.34 -2.64 9.51
CA GLU A 128 2.07 -3.90 9.56
C GLU A 128 3.42 -3.81 8.85
N LYS A 129 4.35 -4.65 9.30
CA LYS A 129 5.62 -4.94 8.63
C LYS A 129 5.56 -6.34 8.03
N THR A 130 5.99 -6.49 6.80
CA THR A 130 6.16 -7.79 6.15
C THR A 130 7.60 -7.99 5.70
N GLU A 131 8.11 -9.20 5.84
CA GLU A 131 9.47 -9.57 5.48
C GLU A 131 9.45 -10.65 4.40
N LEU A 132 10.36 -10.56 3.45
CA LEU A 132 10.50 -11.51 2.36
C LEU A 132 11.84 -12.23 2.42
N LYS A 133 11.88 -13.44 1.84
CA LYS A 133 13.13 -14.15 1.60
C LYS A 133 13.97 -13.37 0.57
N GLN A 134 15.28 -13.31 0.79
CA GLN A 134 16.21 -12.60 -0.12
C GLN A 134 16.19 -13.12 -1.56
N SER A 135 15.72 -14.34 -1.80
CA SER A 135 15.54 -14.90 -3.14
C SER A 135 14.44 -14.21 -3.98
N LEU A 136 13.57 -13.42 -3.34
CA LEU A 136 12.48 -12.69 -3.98
C LEU A 136 12.86 -11.23 -4.29
N THR A 137 14.06 -10.98 -4.77
CA THR A 137 14.53 -9.61 -5.04
C THR A 137 13.94 -8.99 -6.30
N GLY A 138 13.94 -7.65 -6.36
CA GLY A 138 13.50 -6.87 -7.53
C GLY A 138 12.00 -6.97 -7.77
N SER A 139 11.62 -7.18 -9.02
CA SER A 139 10.20 -7.24 -9.43
C SER A 139 9.40 -8.35 -8.74
N LYS A 140 10.06 -9.45 -8.35
CA LYS A 140 9.42 -10.52 -7.58
C LYS A 140 9.07 -10.07 -6.17
N ALA A 141 9.94 -9.30 -5.51
CA ALA A 141 9.64 -8.72 -4.20
C ALA A 141 8.49 -7.71 -4.30
N GLN A 142 8.50 -6.85 -5.32
CA GLN A 142 7.43 -5.88 -5.54
C GLN A 142 6.07 -6.56 -5.74
N GLN A 143 6.04 -7.63 -6.52
CA GLN A 143 4.82 -8.42 -6.73
C GLN A 143 4.34 -9.06 -5.44
N GLU A 144 5.24 -9.71 -4.69
CA GLU A 144 4.90 -10.39 -3.43
C GLU A 144 4.35 -9.42 -2.39
N TYR A 145 4.99 -8.25 -2.21
CA TYR A 145 4.44 -7.21 -1.35
C TYR A 145 3.03 -6.78 -1.77
N SER A 146 2.81 -6.57 -3.06
CA SER A 146 1.50 -6.17 -3.56
C SER A 146 0.42 -7.22 -3.28
N GLU A 147 0.75 -8.50 -3.43
CA GLU A 147 -0.16 -9.61 -3.12
C GLU A 147 -0.46 -9.74 -1.62
N ILE A 148 0.57 -9.59 -0.77
CA ILE A 148 0.40 -9.59 0.69
C ILE A 148 -0.53 -8.44 1.13
N ILE A 149 -0.31 -7.25 0.60
CA ILE A 149 -1.12 -6.07 0.95
C ILE A 149 -2.56 -6.22 0.45
N ALA A 150 -2.75 -6.73 -0.78
CA ALA A 150 -4.08 -6.99 -1.30
C ALA A 150 -4.85 -8.00 -0.44
N ARG A 151 -4.22 -9.08 0.04
CA ARG A 151 -4.81 -10.04 0.97
C ARG A 151 -5.11 -9.41 2.33
N ALA A 152 -4.21 -8.58 2.86
CA ALA A 152 -4.45 -7.87 4.12
C ALA A 152 -5.66 -6.93 4.00
N PHE A 153 -5.78 -6.24 2.87
CA PHE A 153 -6.94 -5.38 2.58
C PHE A 153 -8.23 -6.20 2.47
N GLU A 154 -8.22 -7.31 1.74
CA GLU A 154 -9.35 -8.24 1.65
C GLU A 154 -9.81 -8.72 3.03
N ASN A 155 -8.88 -9.24 3.84
CA ASN A 155 -9.17 -9.74 5.18
C ASN A 155 -9.76 -8.67 6.09
N MET A 156 -9.21 -7.46 6.03
CA MET A 156 -9.74 -6.32 6.79
C MET A 156 -11.17 -5.96 6.36
N LEU A 157 -11.44 -5.93 5.04
CA LEU A 157 -12.80 -5.67 4.52
C LEU A 157 -13.80 -6.75 4.96
N ALA A 158 -13.39 -8.03 4.93
CA ALA A 158 -14.23 -9.14 5.37
C ALA A 158 -14.58 -9.03 6.86
N SER A 159 -13.59 -8.73 7.72
CA SER A 159 -13.80 -8.61 9.17
C SER A 159 -14.75 -7.46 9.55
N LYS A 160 -14.80 -6.39 8.75
CA LYS A 160 -15.74 -5.29 8.97
C LYS A 160 -17.20 -5.65 8.63
N LYS A 161 -17.43 -6.60 7.71
CA LYS A 161 -18.76 -7.11 7.39
C LYS A 161 -19.37 -7.96 8.51
N ASP A 162 -18.54 -8.73 9.20
CA ASP A 162 -18.98 -9.62 10.27
C ASP A 162 -19.29 -8.87 11.59
N SER A 163 -19.00 -7.57 11.63
CA SER A 163 -19.18 -6.72 12.83
C SER A 163 -20.45 -5.84 12.79
N VAL A 164 -21.36 -6.09 11.83
CA VAL A 164 -22.63 -5.35 11.67
C VAL A 164 -23.83 -6.23 11.99
#